data_561b1e026ebc570e25b879690fe1b460
#
_entry.id   561b1e026ebc570e25b879690fe1b460
#
_cell.length_a   1.000
_cell.length_b   1.000
_cell.length_c   1.000
_cell.angle_alpha   90.00
_cell.angle_beta   90.00
_cell.angle_gamma   90.00
#
_symmetry.space_group_name_H-M   'P 1'
#
loop_
_entity.id
_entity.type
_entity.pdbx_description
1 polymer ?
#
loop_
_entity_poly.entity_id
_entity_poly.type
_entity_poly.pdbx_seq_one_letter_code
_entity_poly.pdbx_strand_id
1 'polypeptide(L)'
;MTRESGPGLPVEPETSPGFQGSRAPMRAGRPRPVREYAGLGSVAESNAWFKQLVASGSTSLPVAFDLPSRMGHDSDSPIASGSVGRAGVAIDSIDDMRVLFGGIPLAEVSTSLQIHARGGAPFLLLCQLVGEEQGVAAGRLAGTVQSDVLTEYVLKEYVEPEAYAFPPEPSMRLIADVFRYCEAEMPKWGTAAAGLDADEFAPRLSFLFASRTTVTDLAIEVRQAERLCKLRAVRDFLRVNDALVQLKRAAEGTDNVLYPMKEALAAYATVGEVWDVLREVWGTPSRAV
;
A
#
# COMPACT_ATOMS: atom_id res chain seq x y z
N MET A 1 68.84 18.37 1.83
CA MET A 1 68.07 18.66 3.03
C MET A 1 66.65 18.15 2.78
N THR A 2 66.42 16.92 3.14
CA THR A 2 65.16 16.20 3.04
C THR A 2 64.34 16.43 4.31
N ARG A 3 63.10 16.88 4.20
CA ARG A 3 62.15 16.94 5.31
C ARG A 3 61.35 15.63 5.33
N GLU A 4 61.52 14.88 6.38
CA GLU A 4 60.69 13.73 6.72
C GLU A 4 59.28 14.17 7.16
N SER A 5 58.26 13.55 6.58
CA SER A 5 56.89 13.67 7.01
C SER A 5 56.60 12.62 8.09
N GLY A 6 56.23 13.05 9.29
CA GLY A 6 55.88 12.17 10.38
C GLY A 6 54.47 11.52 10.17
N PRO A 7 54.17 10.39 10.83
CA PRO A 7 52.94 9.65 10.66
C PRO A 7 51.77 10.36 11.35
N GLY A 8 50.68 10.53 10.60
CA GLY A 8 49.41 11.06 11.12
C GLY A 8 48.75 10.10 12.10
N LEU A 9 48.34 10.61 13.25
CA LEU A 9 47.58 9.92 14.25
C LEU A 9 46.17 9.55 13.70
N PRO A 10 45.64 8.39 14.05
CA PRO A 10 44.25 8.04 13.70
C PRO A 10 43.26 8.88 14.50
N VAL A 11 42.37 9.56 13.80
CA VAL A 11 41.22 10.25 14.41
C VAL A 11 40.20 9.20 14.78
N GLU A 12 39.98 8.96 16.05
CA GLU A 12 38.86 8.17 16.53
C GLU A 12 37.56 8.98 16.36
N PRO A 13 36.46 8.38 15.86
CA PRO A 13 35.19 9.06 15.80
C PRO A 13 34.57 9.15 17.20
N GLU A 14 34.31 10.37 17.64
CA GLU A 14 33.57 10.65 18.87
C GLU A 14 32.18 10.00 18.82
N THR A 15 31.96 9.06 19.73
CA THR A 15 30.65 8.45 19.96
C THR A 15 29.80 9.37 20.82
N SER A 16 28.80 10.02 20.23
CA SER A 16 27.74 10.67 20.98
C SER A 16 26.85 9.62 21.66
N PRO A 17 26.55 9.76 22.95
CA PRO A 17 25.68 8.82 23.65
C PRO A 17 24.21 9.16 23.41
N GLY A 18 23.47 8.23 22.85
CA GLY A 18 22.02 8.27 22.88
C GLY A 18 21.30 7.96 21.58
N PHE A 19 21.38 6.71 21.12
CA PHE A 19 20.27 6.03 20.46
C PHE A 19 20.63 4.53 20.33
N GLN A 20 20.30 3.76 21.35
CA GLN A 20 20.38 2.29 21.26
C GLN A 20 19.08 1.76 20.61
N GLY A 21 18.96 1.87 19.31
CA GLY A 21 18.09 1.03 18.53
C GLY A 21 18.78 -0.32 18.32
N SER A 22 18.12 -1.42 18.67
CA SER A 22 18.62 -2.78 18.51
C SER A 22 18.91 -3.09 17.04
N ARG A 23 20.17 -2.87 16.62
CA ARG A 23 20.68 -3.40 15.35
C ARG A 23 20.99 -4.88 15.56
N ALA A 24 20.17 -5.76 15.01
CA ALA A 24 20.55 -7.13 14.81
C ALA A 24 21.84 -7.16 13.97
N PRO A 25 22.85 -8.01 14.30
CA PRO A 25 24.11 -8.02 13.60
C PRO A 25 23.88 -8.40 12.13
N MET A 26 24.32 -7.53 11.21
CA MET A 26 24.34 -7.81 9.79
C MET A 26 25.19 -9.04 9.53
N ARG A 27 24.61 -10.15 9.13
CA ARG A 27 25.35 -11.29 8.59
C ARG A 27 26.02 -10.86 7.29
N ALA A 28 27.33 -10.71 7.34
CA ALA A 28 28.16 -10.51 6.16
C ALA A 28 27.97 -11.73 5.22
N GLY A 29 27.62 -11.50 3.97
CA GLY A 29 27.75 -12.51 2.91
C GLY A 29 26.50 -12.89 2.11
N ARG A 30 25.33 -12.24 2.27
CA ARG A 30 24.26 -12.38 1.28
C ARG A 30 24.14 -11.10 0.46
N PRO A 31 24.22 -11.17 -0.90
CA PRO A 31 23.91 -10.01 -1.73
C PRO A 31 22.49 -9.56 -1.37
N ARG A 32 22.31 -8.26 -1.07
CA ARG A 32 20.96 -7.67 -0.92
C ARG A 32 20.23 -7.98 -2.23
N PRO A 33 19.06 -8.63 -2.19
CA PRO A 33 18.28 -8.75 -3.39
C PRO A 33 17.98 -7.34 -3.88
N VAL A 34 18.32 -7.05 -5.12
CA VAL A 34 17.82 -5.86 -5.80
C VAL A 34 16.30 -5.94 -5.67
N ARG A 35 15.68 -4.97 -5.01
CA ARG A 35 14.22 -4.91 -4.90
C ARG A 35 13.70 -4.60 -6.31
N GLU A 36 13.45 -5.62 -7.09
CA GLU A 36 12.70 -5.48 -8.32
C GLU A 36 11.25 -5.24 -7.92
N TYR A 37 10.74 -4.07 -8.25
CA TYR A 37 9.36 -3.71 -7.98
C TYR A 37 8.45 -4.53 -8.91
N ALA A 38 7.63 -5.40 -8.33
CA ALA A 38 6.56 -6.06 -9.04
C ALA A 38 5.30 -5.18 -9.00
N GLY A 39 4.60 -5.09 -10.11
CA GLY A 39 3.39 -4.27 -10.23
C GLY A 39 3.43 -3.38 -11.45
N LEU A 40 4.05 -3.84 -12.53
CA LEU A 40 3.95 -3.21 -13.85
C LEU A 40 3.02 -4.08 -14.71
N GLY A 41 1.93 -3.50 -15.21
CA GLY A 41 1.01 -4.21 -16.10
C GLY A 41 -0.28 -4.69 -15.41
N SER A 42 -0.86 -5.75 -15.93
CA SER A 42 -2.11 -6.33 -15.43
C SER A 42 -1.89 -7.11 -14.12
N VAL A 43 -2.98 -7.31 -13.38
CA VAL A 43 -2.99 -8.13 -12.15
C VAL A 43 -2.48 -9.56 -12.42
N ALA A 44 -2.83 -10.13 -13.58
CA ALA A 44 -2.40 -11.48 -13.96
C ALA A 44 -0.90 -11.56 -14.25
N GLU A 45 -0.32 -10.56 -14.90
CA GLU A 45 1.13 -10.47 -15.14
C GLU A 45 1.89 -10.33 -13.82
N SER A 46 1.38 -9.51 -12.90
CA SER A 46 1.94 -9.35 -11.55
C SER A 46 1.86 -10.65 -10.74
N ASN A 47 0.77 -11.40 -10.84
CA ASN A 47 0.66 -12.74 -10.24
C ASN A 47 1.70 -13.70 -10.81
N ALA A 48 1.88 -13.74 -12.13
CA ALA A 48 2.90 -14.59 -12.77
C ALA A 48 4.30 -14.24 -12.27
N TRP A 49 4.61 -12.96 -12.14
CA TRP A 49 5.87 -12.48 -11.56
C TRP A 49 6.04 -12.88 -10.08
N PHE A 50 5.01 -12.72 -9.26
CA PHE A 50 5.06 -13.14 -7.86
C PHE A 50 5.31 -14.65 -7.71
N LYS A 51 4.70 -15.48 -8.57
CA LYS A 51 4.98 -16.92 -8.61
C LYS A 51 6.45 -17.22 -8.92
N GLN A 52 7.06 -16.47 -9.83
CA GLN A 52 8.50 -16.61 -10.15
C GLN A 52 9.37 -16.20 -8.95
N LEU A 53 9.04 -15.10 -8.26
CA LEU A 53 9.74 -14.67 -7.06
C LEU A 53 9.67 -15.73 -5.96
N VAL A 54 8.49 -16.28 -5.69
CA VAL A 54 8.31 -17.35 -4.70
C VAL A 54 9.09 -18.59 -5.10
N ALA A 55 9.04 -19.00 -6.37
CA ALA A 55 9.78 -20.15 -6.88
C ALA A 55 11.30 -19.95 -6.79
N SER A 56 11.78 -18.70 -6.86
CA SER A 56 13.20 -18.36 -6.64
C SER A 56 13.60 -18.27 -5.16
N GLY A 57 12.67 -18.54 -4.23
CA GLY A 57 12.91 -18.52 -2.79
C GLY A 57 12.70 -17.17 -2.11
N SER A 58 12.04 -16.23 -2.77
CA SER A 58 11.66 -14.97 -2.13
C SER A 58 10.55 -15.21 -1.10
N THR A 59 10.73 -14.69 0.10
CA THR A 59 9.74 -14.70 1.18
C THR A 59 9.06 -13.35 1.38
N SER A 60 9.33 -12.37 0.52
CA SER A 60 8.75 -11.03 0.59
C SER A 60 8.30 -10.59 -0.80
N LEU A 61 7.04 -10.17 -0.89
CA LEU A 61 6.40 -9.73 -2.12
C LEU A 61 6.05 -8.24 -2.03
N PRO A 62 6.78 -7.36 -2.73
CA PRO A 62 6.44 -5.95 -2.80
C PRO A 62 5.28 -5.76 -3.79
N VAL A 63 4.19 -5.14 -3.36
CA VAL A 63 3.02 -4.82 -4.18
C VAL A 63 2.98 -3.32 -4.41
N ALA A 64 3.18 -2.88 -5.65
CA ALA A 64 2.99 -1.50 -6.05
C ALA A 64 1.62 -1.33 -6.70
N PHE A 65 0.89 -0.31 -6.29
CA PHE A 65 -0.43 0.03 -6.81
C PHE A 65 -0.33 1.21 -7.79
N ASP A 66 -1.20 1.22 -8.78
CA ASP A 66 -1.30 2.33 -9.71
C ASP A 66 -1.84 3.61 -9.05
N LEU A 67 -1.81 4.71 -9.77
CA LEU A 67 -2.22 6.00 -9.22
C LEU A 67 -3.70 6.04 -8.83
N PRO A 68 -4.68 5.57 -9.66
CA PRO A 68 -6.08 5.55 -9.27
C PRO A 68 -6.34 4.76 -7.99
N SER A 69 -5.81 3.53 -7.88
CA SER A 69 -5.92 2.71 -6.67
C SER A 69 -5.36 3.44 -5.44
N ARG A 70 -4.19 4.08 -5.57
CA ARG A 70 -3.56 4.84 -4.48
C ARG A 70 -4.36 6.06 -4.06
N MET A 71 -5.10 6.67 -4.98
CA MET A 71 -5.98 7.81 -4.74
C MET A 71 -7.39 7.38 -4.27
N GLY A 72 -7.69 6.09 -4.27
CA GLY A 72 -9.00 5.56 -3.89
C GLY A 72 -10.06 5.83 -4.94
N HIS A 73 -9.72 5.67 -6.22
CA HIS A 73 -10.64 5.73 -7.34
C HIS A 73 -10.68 4.41 -8.07
N ASP A 74 -11.85 4.02 -8.50
CA ASP A 74 -12.02 2.86 -9.38
C ASP A 74 -11.49 3.16 -10.78
N SER A 75 -11.04 2.12 -11.48
CA SER A 75 -10.42 2.22 -12.80
C SER A 75 -11.36 2.77 -13.89
N ASP A 76 -12.67 2.73 -13.69
CA ASP A 76 -13.67 3.31 -14.59
C ASP A 76 -14.05 4.75 -14.25
N SER A 77 -13.44 5.33 -13.22
CA SER A 77 -13.62 6.73 -12.88
C SER A 77 -12.99 7.65 -13.94
N PRO A 78 -13.62 8.76 -14.32
CA PRO A 78 -13.05 9.70 -15.29
C PRO A 78 -11.65 10.22 -14.91
N ILE A 79 -11.36 10.35 -13.62
CA ILE A 79 -10.06 10.80 -13.12
C ILE A 79 -8.95 9.73 -13.28
N ALA A 80 -9.33 8.47 -13.43
CA ALA A 80 -8.40 7.35 -13.58
C ALA A 80 -7.85 7.22 -15.02
N SER A 81 -8.54 7.84 -15.99
CA SER A 81 -8.21 7.67 -17.41
C SER A 81 -6.75 7.98 -17.74
N GLY A 82 -6.13 7.08 -18.47
CA GLY A 82 -4.72 7.14 -18.88
C GLY A 82 -3.72 6.83 -17.76
N SER A 83 -4.19 6.43 -16.56
CA SER A 83 -3.34 6.13 -15.41
C SER A 83 -3.52 4.71 -14.85
N VAL A 84 -4.53 3.98 -15.34
CA VAL A 84 -4.86 2.61 -14.89
C VAL A 84 -3.75 1.62 -15.26
N GLY A 85 -3.28 0.85 -14.28
CA GLY A 85 -2.20 -0.12 -14.44
C GLY A 85 -0.83 0.50 -14.71
N ARG A 86 -0.71 1.82 -14.59
CA ARG A 86 0.55 2.53 -14.81
C ARG A 86 1.36 2.59 -13.52
N ALA A 87 2.61 2.10 -13.58
CA ALA A 87 3.54 2.07 -12.45
C ALA A 87 3.05 1.30 -11.21
N GLY A 88 2.10 0.40 -11.40
CA GLY A 88 1.52 -0.43 -10.35
C GLY A 88 0.32 -1.18 -10.85
N VAL A 89 -0.19 -2.12 -10.05
CA VAL A 89 -1.39 -2.87 -10.37
C VAL A 89 -2.65 -2.06 -10.06
N ALA A 90 -3.65 -2.15 -10.94
CA ALA A 90 -4.99 -1.64 -10.69
C ALA A 90 -5.76 -2.67 -9.84
N ILE A 91 -6.21 -2.28 -8.67
CA ILE A 91 -7.01 -3.10 -7.76
C ILE A 91 -8.26 -2.33 -7.39
N ASP A 92 -9.38 -2.75 -7.95
CA ASP A 92 -10.69 -2.13 -7.72
C ASP A 92 -11.53 -2.92 -6.70
N SER A 93 -11.30 -4.22 -6.58
CA SER A 93 -12.14 -5.11 -5.78
C SER A 93 -11.39 -6.34 -5.26
N ILE A 94 -12.10 -7.15 -4.45
CA ILE A 94 -11.59 -8.43 -3.96
C ILE A 94 -11.24 -9.40 -5.09
N ASP A 95 -11.92 -9.34 -6.25
CA ASP A 95 -11.64 -10.21 -7.39
C ASP A 95 -10.26 -9.92 -8.00
N ASP A 96 -9.84 -8.67 -8.03
CA ASP A 96 -8.49 -8.31 -8.46
C ASP A 96 -7.44 -8.87 -7.50
N MET A 97 -7.68 -8.73 -6.21
CA MET A 97 -6.77 -9.23 -5.20
C MET A 97 -6.69 -10.77 -5.19
N ARG A 98 -7.80 -11.47 -5.47
CA ARG A 98 -7.83 -12.93 -5.67
C ARG A 98 -6.95 -13.35 -6.86
N VAL A 99 -7.02 -12.61 -7.97
CA VAL A 99 -6.16 -12.87 -9.13
C VAL A 99 -4.70 -12.61 -8.77
N LEU A 100 -4.41 -11.48 -8.08
CA LEU A 100 -3.05 -11.10 -7.70
C LEU A 100 -2.37 -12.16 -6.84
N PHE A 101 -3.06 -12.70 -5.85
CA PHE A 101 -2.52 -13.69 -4.91
C PHE A 101 -2.94 -15.14 -5.21
N GLY A 102 -3.57 -15.37 -6.37
CA GLY A 102 -3.98 -16.71 -6.77
C GLY A 102 -2.79 -17.69 -6.87
N GLY A 103 -2.78 -18.72 -6.01
CA GLY A 103 -1.70 -19.71 -5.95
C GLY A 103 -0.42 -19.23 -5.26
N ILE A 104 -0.45 -18.10 -4.56
CA ILE A 104 0.63 -17.61 -3.70
C ILE A 104 0.37 -18.08 -2.26
N PRO A 105 1.34 -18.73 -1.58
CA PRO A 105 1.16 -19.24 -0.23
C PRO A 105 1.27 -18.11 0.81
N LEU A 106 0.19 -17.37 1.06
CA LEU A 106 0.18 -16.20 1.95
C LEU A 106 0.54 -16.53 3.43
N ALA A 107 0.52 -17.80 3.82
CA ALA A 107 1.01 -18.24 5.12
C ALA A 107 2.55 -18.22 5.24
N GLU A 108 3.27 -18.24 4.11
CA GLU A 108 4.73 -18.44 4.04
C GLU A 108 5.47 -17.20 3.54
N VAL A 109 4.75 -16.28 2.91
CA VAL A 109 5.32 -15.05 2.37
C VAL A 109 4.82 -13.83 3.14
N SER A 110 5.64 -12.79 3.16
CA SER A 110 5.28 -11.47 3.68
C SER A 110 4.91 -10.55 2.53
N THR A 111 3.82 -9.81 2.62
CA THR A 111 3.42 -8.84 1.61
C THR A 111 3.81 -7.42 2.05
N SER A 112 4.46 -6.67 1.18
CA SER A 112 4.80 -5.26 1.44
C SER A 112 3.96 -4.37 0.51
N LEU A 113 2.90 -3.76 1.07
CA LEU A 113 2.04 -2.86 0.31
C LEU A 113 2.73 -1.50 0.15
N GLN A 114 3.16 -1.20 -1.08
CA GLN A 114 3.83 0.06 -1.43
C GLN A 114 2.78 1.16 -1.63
N ILE A 115 2.10 1.50 -0.54
CA ILE A 115 1.05 2.50 -0.52
C ILE A 115 1.08 3.20 0.84
N HIS A 116 0.81 4.50 0.85
CA HIS A 116 0.73 5.24 2.10
C HIS A 116 -0.47 4.76 2.93
N ALA A 117 -0.32 4.77 4.26
CA ALA A 117 -1.31 4.19 5.18
C ALA A 117 -2.74 4.69 4.96
N ARG A 118 -2.88 5.94 4.55
CA ARG A 118 -4.19 6.50 4.21
C ARG A 118 -4.86 5.79 3.05
N GLY A 119 -4.08 5.41 2.01
CA GLY A 119 -4.58 4.63 0.89
C GLY A 119 -4.58 3.13 1.15
N GLY A 120 -3.81 2.67 2.14
CA GLY A 120 -3.50 1.26 2.35
C GLY A 120 -4.58 0.45 3.04
N ALA A 121 -5.50 1.08 3.77
CA ALA A 121 -6.50 0.38 4.58
C ALA A 121 -7.35 -0.63 3.77
N PRO A 122 -7.98 -0.28 2.64
CA PRO A 122 -8.74 -1.25 1.86
C PRO A 122 -7.87 -2.41 1.35
N PHE A 123 -6.64 -2.13 0.91
CA PHE A 123 -5.76 -3.17 0.35
C PHE A 123 -5.23 -4.13 1.41
N LEU A 124 -4.99 -3.65 2.63
CA LEU A 124 -4.68 -4.49 3.78
C LEU A 124 -5.84 -5.46 4.05
N LEU A 125 -7.07 -4.95 4.08
CA LEU A 125 -8.27 -5.76 4.30
C LEU A 125 -8.53 -6.74 3.16
N LEU A 126 -8.32 -6.32 1.90
CA LEU A 126 -8.40 -7.23 0.75
C LEU A 126 -7.35 -8.34 0.81
N CYS A 127 -6.12 -8.04 1.25
CA CYS A 127 -5.09 -9.05 1.53
C CYS A 127 -5.56 -10.05 2.60
N GLN A 128 -6.15 -9.55 3.69
CA GLN A 128 -6.67 -10.38 4.76
C GLN A 128 -7.79 -11.29 4.26
N LEU A 129 -8.78 -10.75 3.55
CA LEU A 129 -9.90 -11.52 3.02
C LEU A 129 -9.44 -12.64 2.11
N VAL A 130 -8.52 -12.37 1.18
CA VAL A 130 -7.96 -13.41 0.30
C VAL A 130 -7.15 -14.43 1.09
N GLY A 131 -6.41 -14.02 2.11
CA GLY A 131 -5.70 -14.93 3.00
C GLY A 131 -6.66 -15.85 3.75
N GLU A 132 -7.75 -15.31 4.29
CA GLU A 132 -8.80 -16.09 4.97
C GLU A 132 -9.48 -17.06 4.01
N GLU A 133 -9.74 -16.68 2.76
CA GLU A 133 -10.25 -17.59 1.71
C GLU A 133 -9.28 -18.73 1.38
N GLN A 134 -7.97 -18.49 1.50
CA GLN A 134 -6.93 -19.52 1.38
C GLN A 134 -6.78 -20.38 2.65
N GLY A 135 -7.60 -20.17 3.68
CA GLY A 135 -7.54 -20.87 4.95
C GLY A 135 -6.43 -20.39 5.91
N VAL A 136 -5.88 -19.20 5.67
CA VAL A 136 -4.85 -18.59 6.52
C VAL A 136 -5.54 -17.65 7.51
N ALA A 137 -5.46 -17.96 8.82
CA ALA A 137 -5.99 -17.07 9.84
C ALA A 137 -5.30 -15.68 9.79
N ALA A 138 -6.05 -14.60 10.02
CA ALA A 138 -5.56 -13.23 9.97
C ALA A 138 -4.28 -13.02 10.79
N GLY A 139 -4.21 -13.56 12.02
CA GLY A 139 -3.03 -13.45 12.88
C GLY A 139 -1.77 -14.20 12.37
N ARG A 140 -1.88 -14.98 11.29
CA ARG A 140 -0.75 -15.64 10.64
C ARG A 140 -0.24 -14.90 9.42
N LEU A 141 -1.06 -14.03 8.86
CA LEU A 141 -0.67 -13.19 7.72
C LEU A 141 0.42 -12.20 8.13
N ALA A 142 1.46 -12.11 7.35
CA ALA A 142 2.58 -11.20 7.59
C ALA A 142 2.71 -10.21 6.44
N GLY A 143 2.97 -8.97 6.79
CA GLY A 143 3.15 -7.93 5.78
C GLY A 143 3.49 -6.59 6.38
N THR A 144 3.55 -5.58 5.53
CA THR A 144 3.76 -4.20 5.92
C THR A 144 2.89 -3.27 5.08
N VAL A 145 2.36 -2.24 5.74
CA VAL A 145 1.78 -1.08 5.06
C VAL A 145 2.54 0.15 5.49
N GLN A 146 2.83 1.05 4.57
CA GLN A 146 3.59 2.26 4.89
C GLN A 146 2.66 3.29 5.52
N SER A 147 2.97 3.74 6.74
CA SER A 147 2.16 4.69 7.51
C SER A 147 2.86 6.04 7.74
N ASP A 148 3.68 6.46 6.79
CA ASP A 148 4.44 7.70 6.92
C ASP A 148 3.65 8.92 6.43
N VAL A 149 2.89 9.52 7.36
CA VAL A 149 2.16 10.78 7.15
C VAL A 149 3.11 11.96 7.01
N LEU A 150 4.22 11.95 7.75
CA LEU A 150 5.15 13.07 7.76
C LEU A 150 5.87 13.21 6.44
N THR A 151 6.36 12.11 5.87
CA THR A 151 6.96 12.13 4.52
C THR A 151 5.96 12.60 3.48
N GLU A 152 4.70 12.20 3.60
CA GLU A 152 3.65 12.65 2.69
C GLU A 152 3.40 14.16 2.80
N TYR A 153 3.40 14.73 4.01
CA TYR A 153 3.28 16.17 4.21
C TYR A 153 4.52 16.95 3.79
N VAL A 154 5.71 16.42 4.01
CA VAL A 154 6.98 17.04 3.59
C VAL A 154 7.14 17.00 2.07
N LEU A 155 6.74 15.88 1.43
CA LEU A 155 6.74 15.75 -0.02
C LEU A 155 5.60 16.54 -0.70
N LYS A 156 4.70 17.14 0.06
CA LYS A 156 3.57 17.93 -0.43
C LYS A 156 4.00 19.07 -1.39
N GLU A 157 5.18 19.61 -1.23
CA GLU A 157 5.74 20.61 -2.15
C GLU A 157 6.15 20.02 -3.51
N TYR A 158 6.33 18.69 -3.60
CA TYR A 158 6.82 17.98 -4.79
C TYR A 158 5.79 17.05 -5.43
N VAL A 159 4.69 16.73 -4.72
CA VAL A 159 3.61 15.86 -5.19
C VAL A 159 2.33 16.68 -5.30
N GLU A 160 1.61 16.50 -6.40
CA GLU A 160 0.38 17.26 -6.68
C GLU A 160 -0.62 17.20 -5.50
N PRO A 161 -1.21 18.36 -5.11
CA PRO A 161 -2.13 18.45 -3.95
C PRO A 161 -3.34 17.51 -4.04
N GLU A 162 -3.66 17.02 -5.24
CA GLU A 162 -4.77 16.12 -5.55
C GLU A 162 -4.55 14.69 -5.06
N ALA A 163 -3.33 14.36 -4.61
CA ALA A 163 -2.99 13.02 -4.09
C ALA A 163 -3.50 12.72 -2.68
N TYR A 164 -4.19 13.65 -2.03
CA TYR A 164 -4.70 13.47 -0.66
C TYR A 164 -6.15 13.07 -0.66
N ALA A 165 -6.46 11.88 -0.13
CA ALA A 165 -7.83 11.43 -0.02
C ALA A 165 -8.63 12.24 1.02
N PHE A 166 -8.00 12.68 2.12
CA PHE A 166 -8.67 13.31 3.26
C PHE A 166 -7.84 14.47 3.87
N PRO A 167 -8.49 15.37 4.63
CA PRO A 167 -7.81 16.34 5.49
C PRO A 167 -6.90 15.66 6.54
N PRO A 168 -5.99 16.41 7.21
CA PRO A 168 -5.02 15.85 8.15
C PRO A 168 -5.65 15.06 9.31
N GLU A 169 -6.66 15.60 9.95
CA GLU A 169 -7.26 15.00 11.15
C GLU A 169 -7.94 13.65 10.84
N PRO A 170 -8.84 13.52 9.84
CA PRO A 170 -9.37 12.21 9.42
C PRO A 170 -8.28 11.24 8.95
N SER A 171 -7.22 11.73 8.32
CA SER A 171 -6.09 10.90 7.90
C SER A 171 -5.37 10.28 9.11
N MET A 172 -5.12 11.07 10.16
CA MET A 172 -4.52 10.58 11.40
C MET A 172 -5.43 9.59 12.12
N ARG A 173 -6.75 9.82 12.11
CA ARG A 173 -7.73 8.90 12.64
C ARG A 173 -7.67 7.55 11.93
N LEU A 174 -7.73 7.56 10.58
CA LEU A 174 -7.64 6.33 9.79
C LEU A 174 -6.38 5.54 10.07
N ILE A 175 -5.24 6.21 10.21
CA ILE A 175 -3.98 5.57 10.58
C ILE A 175 -4.07 4.94 11.96
N ALA A 176 -4.61 5.65 12.95
CA ALA A 176 -4.80 5.11 14.29
C ALA A 176 -5.73 3.88 14.27
N ASP A 177 -6.77 3.89 13.45
CA ASP A 177 -7.68 2.76 13.26
C ASP A 177 -6.97 1.56 12.61
N VAL A 178 -6.11 1.80 11.61
CA VAL A 178 -5.26 0.75 11.00
C VAL A 178 -4.34 0.13 12.05
N PHE A 179 -3.67 0.95 12.88
CA PHE A 179 -2.79 0.44 13.95
C PHE A 179 -3.55 -0.45 14.93
N ARG A 180 -4.67 0.04 15.47
CA ARG A 180 -5.48 -0.70 16.43
C ARG A 180 -6.02 -2.00 15.83
N TYR A 181 -6.44 -1.96 14.56
CA TYR A 181 -6.92 -3.14 13.85
C TYR A 181 -5.81 -4.18 13.66
N CYS A 182 -4.63 -3.75 13.19
CA CYS A 182 -3.50 -4.66 13.01
C CYS A 182 -3.04 -5.27 14.35
N GLU A 183 -3.00 -4.49 15.42
CA GLU A 183 -2.65 -4.99 16.75
C GLU A 183 -3.63 -6.07 17.23
N ALA A 184 -4.92 -5.90 16.97
CA ALA A 184 -5.96 -6.84 17.40
C ALA A 184 -6.06 -8.09 16.50
N GLU A 185 -6.09 -7.91 15.18
CA GLU A 185 -6.46 -8.95 14.22
C GLU A 185 -5.25 -9.53 13.45
N MET A 186 -4.25 -8.71 13.18
CA MET A 186 -3.10 -9.04 12.30
C MET A 186 -1.76 -8.71 12.95
N PRO A 187 -1.40 -9.30 14.12
CA PRO A 187 -0.24 -8.87 14.91
C PRO A 187 1.12 -9.07 14.22
N LYS A 188 1.18 -9.81 13.13
CA LYS A 188 2.38 -9.96 12.29
C LYS A 188 2.45 -8.95 11.15
N TRP A 189 1.46 -8.07 11.07
CA TRP A 189 1.45 -7.02 10.06
C TRP A 189 2.09 -5.75 10.64
N GLY A 190 3.25 -5.41 10.09
CA GLY A 190 3.98 -4.21 10.49
C GLY A 190 3.33 -2.96 9.91
N THR A 191 2.94 -2.05 10.77
CA THR A 191 2.63 -0.68 10.40
C THR A 191 3.92 0.12 10.60
N ALA A 192 4.80 0.10 9.60
CA ALA A 192 6.04 0.84 9.69
C ALA A 192 5.72 2.34 9.63
N ALA A 193 5.84 3.03 10.77
CA ALA A 193 6.15 4.45 10.73
C ALA A 193 7.57 4.53 10.14
N ALA A 194 7.66 4.72 8.83
CA ALA A 194 8.94 4.87 8.18
C ALA A 194 9.54 6.19 8.70
N GLY A 195 10.53 6.08 9.55
CA GLY A 195 11.49 7.17 9.67
C GLY A 195 12.04 7.46 8.28
N LEU A 196 12.41 8.69 8.02
CA LEU A 196 13.11 9.11 6.80
C LEU A 196 14.46 8.35 6.71
N ASP A 197 14.41 7.09 6.29
CA ASP A 197 15.61 6.35 5.96
C ASP A 197 16.00 6.73 4.53
N ALA A 198 17.15 7.40 4.39
CA ALA A 198 17.68 7.83 3.10
C ALA A 198 17.82 6.66 2.11
N ASP A 199 18.07 5.46 2.61
CA ASP A 199 18.18 4.23 1.80
C ASP A 199 16.82 3.78 1.22
N GLU A 200 15.71 4.17 1.81
CA GLU A 200 14.36 3.92 1.28
C GLU A 200 13.83 5.07 0.42
N PHE A 201 14.31 6.29 0.63
CA PHE A 201 13.83 7.48 -0.06
C PHE A 201 14.26 7.52 -1.54
N ALA A 202 15.51 7.20 -1.84
CA ALA A 202 16.04 7.22 -3.19
C ALA A 202 15.34 6.23 -4.15
N PRO A 203 15.05 4.97 -3.76
CA PRO A 203 14.24 4.06 -4.57
C PRO A 203 12.83 4.56 -4.82
N ARG A 204 12.20 5.24 -3.84
CA ARG A 204 10.84 5.81 -3.99
C ARG A 204 10.81 6.95 -5.00
N LEU A 205 11.78 7.85 -4.96
CA LEU A 205 11.93 8.91 -5.96
C LEU A 205 12.15 8.30 -7.36
N SER A 206 13.02 7.32 -7.49
CA SER A 206 13.28 6.63 -8.76
C SER A 206 12.02 5.98 -9.31
N PHE A 207 11.19 5.38 -8.45
CA PHE A 207 9.90 4.79 -8.84
C PHE A 207 8.90 5.87 -9.30
N LEU A 208 8.80 7.00 -8.60
CA LEU A 208 7.95 8.12 -9.01
C LEU A 208 8.37 8.71 -10.36
N PHE A 209 9.67 8.79 -10.63
CA PHE A 209 10.19 9.25 -11.93
C PHE A 209 9.98 8.20 -13.03
N ALA A 210 10.19 6.91 -12.76
CA ALA A 210 9.94 5.83 -13.70
C ALA A 210 8.46 5.75 -14.10
N SER A 211 7.54 6.01 -13.16
CA SER A 211 6.10 6.03 -13.41
C SER A 211 5.67 7.07 -14.44
N ARG A 212 6.41 8.17 -14.58
CA ARG A 212 6.13 9.20 -15.58
C ARG A 212 6.52 8.79 -17.00
N THR A 213 7.40 7.83 -17.16
CA THR A 213 7.93 7.38 -18.47
C THR A 213 7.30 6.08 -18.96
N THR A 214 6.52 5.39 -18.13
CA THR A 214 5.86 4.13 -18.52
C THR A 214 4.70 4.42 -19.48
N VAL A 215 4.71 3.73 -20.62
CA VAL A 215 3.61 3.81 -21.60
C VAL A 215 2.37 3.11 -21.00
N THR A 216 1.24 3.79 -21.02
CA THR A 216 -0.04 3.23 -20.58
C THR A 216 -0.52 2.21 -21.58
N ASP A 217 -0.83 1.00 -21.14
CA ASP A 217 -1.57 0.01 -21.95
C ASP A 217 -3.08 0.25 -21.77
N LEU A 218 -3.68 0.94 -22.70
CA LEU A 218 -5.12 1.22 -22.72
C LEU A 218 -5.98 -0.04 -22.63
N ALA A 219 -5.44 -1.21 -23.03
CA ALA A 219 -6.16 -2.46 -22.91
C ALA A 219 -6.33 -2.90 -21.44
N ILE A 220 -5.47 -2.47 -20.54
CA ILE A 220 -5.63 -2.72 -19.09
C ILE A 220 -6.83 -1.91 -18.58
N GLU A 221 -6.89 -0.63 -18.89
CA GLU A 221 -7.98 0.28 -18.50
C GLU A 221 -9.34 -0.26 -18.97
N VAL A 222 -9.45 -0.62 -20.25
CA VAL A 222 -10.69 -1.19 -20.81
C VAL A 222 -11.09 -2.48 -20.08
N ARG A 223 -10.15 -3.40 -19.85
CA ARG A 223 -10.44 -4.66 -19.14
C ARG A 223 -10.88 -4.44 -17.70
N GLN A 224 -10.28 -3.48 -16.98
CA GLN A 224 -10.70 -3.16 -15.60
C GLN A 224 -12.09 -2.56 -15.58
N ALA A 225 -12.41 -1.61 -16.47
CA ALA A 225 -13.75 -1.04 -16.58
C ALA A 225 -14.81 -2.11 -16.89
N GLU A 226 -14.52 -3.05 -17.80
CA GLU A 226 -15.41 -4.18 -18.09
C GLU A 226 -15.62 -5.09 -16.86
N ARG A 227 -14.56 -5.36 -16.08
CA ARG A 227 -14.65 -6.17 -14.86
C ARG A 227 -15.52 -5.50 -13.81
N LEU A 228 -15.33 -4.21 -13.60
CA LEU A 228 -16.16 -3.41 -12.68
C LEU A 228 -17.63 -3.41 -13.10
N CYS A 229 -17.91 -3.22 -14.39
CA CYS A 229 -19.27 -3.28 -14.91
C CYS A 229 -19.92 -4.64 -14.61
N LYS A 230 -19.21 -5.74 -14.86
CA LYS A 230 -19.69 -7.11 -14.58
C LYS A 230 -19.90 -7.33 -13.08
N LEU A 231 -18.94 -6.93 -12.24
CA LEU A 231 -19.03 -7.07 -10.80
C LEU A 231 -20.26 -6.35 -10.25
N ARG A 232 -20.47 -5.09 -10.63
CA ARG A 232 -21.62 -4.29 -10.19
C ARG A 232 -22.97 -4.86 -10.68
N ALA A 233 -22.97 -5.53 -11.84
CA ALA A 233 -24.17 -6.15 -12.41
C ALA A 233 -24.61 -7.42 -11.68
N VAL A 234 -23.69 -8.18 -11.05
CA VAL A 234 -23.98 -9.49 -10.47
C VAL A 234 -23.98 -9.52 -8.95
N ARG A 235 -23.38 -8.52 -8.29
CA ARG A 235 -23.30 -8.46 -6.83
C ARG A 235 -24.64 -8.18 -6.18
N ASP A 236 -24.79 -8.59 -4.92
CA ASP A 236 -25.97 -8.24 -4.11
C ASP A 236 -25.89 -6.77 -3.70
N PHE A 237 -26.65 -5.93 -4.42
CA PHE A 237 -26.69 -4.49 -4.19
C PHE A 237 -27.14 -4.10 -2.78
N LEU A 238 -28.12 -4.82 -2.21
CA LEU A 238 -28.62 -4.52 -0.87
C LEU A 238 -27.56 -4.79 0.18
N ARG A 239 -26.89 -5.93 0.08
CA ARG A 239 -25.80 -6.29 0.99
C ARG A 239 -24.66 -5.27 0.94
N VAL A 240 -24.25 -4.86 -0.26
CA VAL A 240 -23.20 -3.84 -0.42
C VAL A 240 -23.63 -2.52 0.22
N ASN A 241 -24.85 -2.06 -0.10
CA ASN A 241 -25.37 -0.80 0.43
C ASN A 241 -25.46 -0.81 1.96
N ASP A 242 -25.97 -1.89 2.55
CA ASP A 242 -26.05 -2.02 4.01
C ASP A 242 -24.66 -1.95 4.67
N ALA A 243 -23.66 -2.60 4.07
CA ALA A 243 -22.30 -2.55 4.59
C ALA A 243 -21.68 -1.16 4.46
N LEU A 244 -21.90 -0.45 3.34
CA LEU A 244 -21.42 0.93 3.16
C LEU A 244 -22.12 1.89 4.14
N VAL A 245 -23.41 1.68 4.47
CA VAL A 245 -24.10 2.45 5.52
C VAL A 245 -23.48 2.23 6.89
N GLN A 246 -23.08 1.00 7.23
CA GLN A 246 -22.34 0.74 8.49
C GLN A 246 -20.98 1.42 8.51
N LEU A 247 -20.24 1.39 7.38
CA LEU A 247 -18.99 2.14 7.24
C LEU A 247 -19.20 3.64 7.47
N LYS A 248 -20.23 4.22 6.87
CA LYS A 248 -20.59 5.63 7.06
C LYS A 248 -20.85 5.97 8.52
N ARG A 249 -21.63 5.15 9.22
CA ARG A 249 -21.91 5.33 10.66
C ARG A 249 -20.64 5.28 11.51
N ALA A 250 -19.75 4.33 11.24
CA ALA A 250 -18.47 4.25 11.95
C ALA A 250 -17.61 5.49 11.68
N ALA A 251 -17.61 5.99 10.44
CA ALA A 251 -16.87 7.19 10.06
C ALA A 251 -17.41 8.47 10.72
N GLU A 252 -18.74 8.58 10.87
CA GLU A 252 -19.41 9.67 11.59
C GLU A 252 -19.20 9.59 13.12
N GLY A 253 -19.07 8.37 13.66
CA GLY A 253 -18.85 8.09 15.08
C GLY A 253 -17.38 8.02 15.47
N THR A 254 -17.06 7.22 16.47
CA THR A 254 -15.70 6.98 17.00
C THR A 254 -15.23 5.54 16.82
N ASP A 255 -16.05 4.69 16.23
CA ASP A 255 -15.73 3.29 16.01
C ASP A 255 -14.62 3.13 14.97
N ASN A 256 -13.88 2.03 15.07
CA ASN A 256 -12.84 1.72 14.10
C ASN A 256 -13.47 1.38 12.75
N VAL A 257 -13.14 2.17 11.72
CA VAL A 257 -13.73 2.05 10.38
C VAL A 257 -13.29 0.79 9.63
N LEU A 258 -12.23 0.12 10.04
CA LEU A 258 -11.72 -1.05 9.32
C LEU A 258 -12.65 -2.26 9.42
N TYR A 259 -13.36 -2.44 10.52
CA TYR A 259 -14.31 -3.54 10.66
C TYR A 259 -15.45 -3.46 9.64
N PRO A 260 -16.24 -2.38 9.58
CA PRO A 260 -17.29 -2.26 8.57
C PRO A 260 -16.72 -2.12 7.15
N MET A 261 -15.52 -1.57 6.97
CA MET A 261 -14.83 -1.53 5.68
C MET A 261 -14.53 -2.95 5.16
N LYS A 262 -14.04 -3.85 6.03
CA LYS A 262 -13.83 -5.26 5.68
C LYS A 262 -15.11 -5.93 5.21
N GLU A 263 -16.21 -5.72 5.94
CA GLU A 263 -17.52 -6.27 5.57
C GLU A 263 -18.02 -5.72 4.21
N ALA A 264 -17.81 -4.42 3.94
CA ALA A 264 -18.17 -3.84 2.66
C ALA A 264 -17.37 -4.45 1.50
N LEU A 265 -16.06 -4.58 1.66
CA LEU A 265 -15.18 -5.21 0.66
C LEU A 265 -15.53 -6.70 0.46
N ALA A 266 -15.85 -7.44 1.53
CA ALA A 266 -16.31 -8.83 1.46
C ALA A 266 -17.68 -8.97 0.78
N ALA A 267 -18.52 -7.91 0.84
CA ALA A 267 -19.79 -7.83 0.14
C ALA A 267 -19.66 -7.39 -1.32
N TYR A 268 -18.44 -7.23 -1.85
CA TYR A 268 -18.12 -6.74 -3.19
C TYR A 268 -18.35 -5.24 -3.41
N ALA A 269 -18.25 -4.42 -2.35
CA ALA A 269 -17.99 -3.00 -2.55
C ALA A 269 -16.63 -2.81 -3.23
N THR A 270 -16.54 -1.83 -4.12
CA THR A 270 -15.28 -1.46 -4.74
C THR A 270 -14.42 -0.59 -3.82
N VAL A 271 -13.14 -0.49 -4.12
CA VAL A 271 -12.24 0.42 -3.40
C VAL A 271 -12.74 1.85 -3.49
N GLY A 272 -13.16 2.29 -4.69
CA GLY A 272 -13.71 3.64 -4.90
C GLY A 272 -14.96 3.90 -4.06
N GLU A 273 -15.91 2.94 -4.01
CA GLU A 273 -17.15 3.09 -3.21
C GLU A 273 -16.85 3.23 -1.71
N VAL A 274 -15.91 2.47 -1.18
CA VAL A 274 -15.46 2.60 0.21
C VAL A 274 -14.86 3.99 0.47
N TRP A 275 -14.02 4.46 -0.44
CA TRP A 275 -13.41 5.78 -0.34
C TRP A 275 -14.42 6.92 -0.49
N ASP A 276 -15.42 6.78 -1.36
CA ASP A 276 -16.46 7.79 -1.56
C ASP A 276 -17.28 7.98 -0.30
N VAL A 277 -17.62 6.90 0.42
CA VAL A 277 -18.31 6.99 1.72
C VAL A 277 -17.44 7.77 2.74
N LEU A 278 -16.15 7.49 2.80
CA LEU A 278 -15.27 8.21 3.72
C LEU A 278 -15.08 9.67 3.31
N ARG A 279 -14.99 9.98 2.00
CA ARG A 279 -14.92 11.36 1.49
C ARG A 279 -16.19 12.15 1.79
N GLU A 280 -17.35 11.50 1.73
CA GLU A 280 -18.63 12.13 2.08
C GLU A 280 -18.64 12.61 3.53
N VAL A 281 -18.09 11.81 4.46
CA VAL A 281 -18.08 12.12 5.90
C VAL A 281 -16.94 13.05 6.28
N TRP A 282 -15.73 12.76 5.80
CA TRP A 282 -14.50 13.43 6.25
C TRP A 282 -14.08 14.60 5.36
N GLY A 283 -14.72 14.72 4.20
CA GLY A 283 -14.40 15.76 3.22
C GLY A 283 -13.15 15.41 2.39
N THR A 284 -12.94 16.23 1.38
CA THR A 284 -11.71 16.24 0.57
C THR A 284 -10.86 17.43 0.97
N PRO A 285 -9.51 17.37 0.82
CA PRO A 285 -8.66 18.50 1.12
C PRO A 285 -9.07 19.70 0.26
N SER A 286 -9.37 20.83 0.89
CA SER A 286 -9.56 22.07 0.15
C SER A 286 -8.21 22.50 -0.44
N ARG A 287 -8.18 22.91 -1.72
CA ARG A 287 -7.04 23.63 -2.26
C ARG A 287 -6.74 24.81 -1.33
N ALA A 288 -5.60 24.77 -0.65
CA ALA A 288 -5.08 25.99 -0.06
C ALA A 288 -4.79 26.95 -1.24
N VAL A 289 -5.55 28.03 -1.28
CA VAL A 289 -5.39 29.14 -2.24
C VAL A 289 -4.06 29.82 -1.99
#